data_0d253c430d0cda7ddf263b9b11f8c4e1
#
_entry.id   0d253c430d0cda7ddf263b9b11f8c4e1
#
_cell.length_a   1.000
_cell.length_b   1.000
_cell.length_c   1.000
_cell.angle_alpha   90.00
_cell.angle_beta   90.00
_cell.angle_gamma   90.00
#
_symmetry.space_group_name_H-M   'P 1'
#
loop_
_entity.id
_entity.type
_entity.pdbx_description
1 polymer ?
#
loop_
_entity_poly.entity_id
_entity_poly.type
_entity_poly.pdbx_seq_one_letter_code
_entity_poly.pdbx_strand_id
1 'polypeptide(L)'
;KIVLRVSKKTKTQFTSIIEVGGELRSNQGVAFPDSSLSLATLTDKDKNDIEFGNQLDVDFVAVSFVRDADDILNVKKLINPNTMVIAKIELKSAVKNLKSIIQESDGVMVARGDLGVQLPLERIPIIQKEILNESNLLGKITITATEMLTSMISSYRPTRAEVSDITNAILDGTDSVMLSAETSIGDNPILSVQAMANICEEVDETSNKNYLNKKDISVSNELTNSLSKAAVQVANDSNAKAIVAFTETGRTPLLLSNHRPDAPIFTFTTIDKTYNQLNLLWGVEQVKINRLETTDEMFSIANKWLK
;
A
#
# COMPACT_ATOMS: atom_id res chain seq x y z
N LYS A 1 -5.86 2.29 -24.22
CA LYS A 1 -5.04 3.53 -24.14
C LYS A 1 -4.82 4.06 -25.55
N ILE A 2 -4.97 5.38 -25.75
CA ILE A 2 -4.70 6.05 -27.04
C ILE A 2 -3.23 6.47 -27.02
N VAL A 3 -2.48 6.20 -28.07
CA VAL A 3 -1.06 6.58 -28.19
C VAL A 3 -0.88 7.56 -29.35
N LEU A 4 -0.28 8.71 -29.03
CA LEU A 4 -0.02 9.79 -29.96
C LEU A 4 1.48 10.07 -30.02
N ARG A 5 2.04 10.11 -31.23
CA ARG A 5 3.42 10.57 -31.45
C ARG A 5 3.42 12.00 -31.95
N VAL A 6 4.04 12.90 -31.23
CA VAL A 6 4.18 14.30 -31.67
C VAL A 6 5.09 14.38 -32.89
N SER A 7 4.57 14.89 -34.02
CA SER A 7 5.32 15.06 -35.27
C SER A 7 5.77 16.49 -35.49
N LYS A 8 5.02 17.47 -34.98
CA LYS A 8 5.35 18.89 -35.13
C LYS A 8 4.91 19.68 -33.90
N LYS A 9 5.74 20.61 -33.45
CA LYS A 9 5.48 21.49 -32.29
C LYS A 9 5.61 22.96 -32.71
N THR A 10 4.67 23.78 -32.24
CA THR A 10 4.74 25.24 -32.27
C THR A 10 4.74 25.79 -30.84
N LYS A 11 4.68 27.10 -30.64
CA LYS A 11 4.61 27.71 -29.30
C LYS A 11 3.33 27.31 -28.52
N THR A 12 2.23 27.09 -29.24
CA THR A 12 0.89 26.90 -28.63
C THR A 12 0.19 25.63 -29.06
N GLN A 13 0.74 24.87 -30.02
CA GLN A 13 0.11 23.70 -30.61
C GLN A 13 1.13 22.62 -30.95
N PHE A 14 0.69 21.38 -30.95
CA PHE A 14 1.44 20.27 -31.55
C PHE A 14 0.51 19.45 -32.46
N THR A 15 1.11 18.89 -33.48
CA THR A 15 0.46 17.93 -34.39
C THR A 15 0.97 16.55 -34.05
N SER A 16 0.08 15.59 -33.96
CA SER A 16 0.46 14.22 -33.61
C SER A 16 -0.05 13.23 -34.65
N ILE A 17 0.67 12.13 -34.77
CA ILE A 17 0.26 10.94 -35.50
C ILE A 17 -0.37 10.00 -34.46
N ILE A 18 -1.54 9.46 -34.76
CA ILE A 18 -2.20 8.46 -33.92
C ILE A 18 -1.55 7.11 -34.22
N GLU A 19 -0.84 6.55 -33.22
CA GLU A 19 -0.26 5.20 -33.31
C GLU A 19 -1.23 4.14 -32.85
N VAL A 20 -1.97 4.43 -31.76
CA VAL A 20 -3.05 3.58 -31.27
C VAL A 20 -4.29 4.46 -31.10
N GLY A 21 -5.32 4.16 -31.88
CA GLY A 21 -6.59 4.88 -31.86
C GLY A 21 -7.51 4.42 -30.72
N GLY A 22 -8.57 5.17 -30.51
CA GLY A 22 -9.61 4.85 -29.53
C GLY A 22 -10.57 6.02 -29.35
N GLU A 23 -11.56 5.84 -28.47
CA GLU A 23 -12.51 6.87 -28.11
C GLU A 23 -11.86 7.86 -27.13
N LEU A 24 -11.82 9.14 -27.50
CA LEU A 24 -11.34 10.22 -26.66
C LEU A 24 -12.52 10.89 -25.96
N ARG A 25 -12.52 10.87 -24.64
CA ARG A 25 -13.57 11.49 -23.81
C ARG A 25 -13.08 12.79 -23.20
N SER A 26 -14.02 13.65 -22.81
CA SER A 26 -13.70 14.88 -22.09
C SER A 26 -13.04 14.56 -20.73
N ASN A 27 -12.14 15.43 -20.29
CA ASN A 27 -11.42 15.34 -19.01
C ASN A 27 -10.55 14.09 -18.83
N GLN A 28 -10.12 13.44 -19.91
CA GLN A 28 -9.14 12.36 -19.82
C GLN A 28 -7.75 12.89 -19.48
N GLY A 29 -7.06 12.18 -18.58
CA GLY A 29 -5.67 12.46 -18.26
C GLY A 29 -4.75 12.23 -19.47
N VAL A 30 -3.71 13.06 -19.60
CA VAL A 30 -2.69 12.96 -20.63
C VAL A 30 -1.33 12.75 -19.97
N ALA A 31 -0.63 11.68 -20.37
CA ALA A 31 0.72 11.41 -19.90
C ALA A 31 1.76 11.80 -20.98
N PHE A 32 2.90 12.27 -20.53
CA PHE A 32 4.06 12.61 -21.36
C PHE A 32 5.28 11.82 -20.86
N PRO A 33 5.41 10.52 -21.22
CA PRO A 33 6.44 9.64 -20.67
C PRO A 33 7.88 10.12 -20.89
N ASP A 34 8.12 10.81 -21.98
CA ASP A 34 9.45 11.28 -22.40
C ASP A 34 9.75 12.74 -22.01
N SER A 35 8.88 13.35 -21.20
CA SER A 35 9.00 14.76 -20.81
C SER A 35 8.98 14.90 -19.29
N SER A 36 9.88 15.72 -18.75
CA SER A 36 9.79 16.20 -17.38
C SER A 36 8.95 17.48 -17.35
N LEU A 37 7.71 17.36 -16.91
CA LEU A 37 6.86 18.54 -16.68
C LEU A 37 7.23 19.14 -15.33
N SER A 38 7.60 20.42 -15.29
CA SER A 38 7.84 21.18 -14.05
C SER A 38 6.51 21.71 -13.49
N LEU A 39 5.58 20.80 -13.19
CA LEU A 39 4.34 21.14 -12.51
C LEU A 39 4.57 21.14 -11.00
N ALA A 40 3.87 22.01 -10.27
CA ALA A 40 3.83 21.94 -8.83
C ALA A 40 3.20 20.61 -8.42
N THR A 41 3.77 19.92 -7.42
CA THR A 41 3.24 18.64 -6.91
C THR A 41 1.88 18.84 -6.27
N LEU A 42 1.71 19.96 -5.56
CA LEU A 42 0.46 20.35 -4.92
C LEU A 42 -0.13 21.57 -5.61
N THR A 43 -1.33 21.44 -6.12
CA THR A 43 -2.15 22.56 -6.59
C THR A 43 -2.83 23.25 -5.41
N ASP A 44 -3.42 24.42 -5.64
CA ASP A 44 -4.22 25.08 -4.58
C ASP A 44 -5.46 24.27 -4.23
N LYS A 45 -6.01 23.51 -5.19
CA LYS A 45 -7.08 22.54 -4.90
C LYS A 45 -6.59 21.46 -3.93
N ASP A 46 -5.43 20.87 -4.17
CA ASP A 46 -4.87 19.82 -3.30
C ASP A 46 -4.65 20.32 -1.86
N LYS A 47 -4.20 21.58 -1.70
CA LYS A 47 -4.04 22.19 -0.37
C LYS A 47 -5.39 22.33 0.34
N ASN A 48 -6.43 22.76 -0.37
CA ASN A 48 -7.79 22.85 0.19
C ASN A 48 -8.35 21.46 0.55
N ASP A 49 -8.09 20.45 -0.29
CA ASP A 49 -8.49 19.08 -0.03
C ASP A 49 -7.75 18.50 1.20
N ILE A 50 -6.47 18.82 1.38
CA ILE A 50 -5.69 18.45 2.58
C ILE A 50 -6.29 19.14 3.83
N GLU A 51 -6.59 20.43 3.76
CA GLU A 51 -7.23 21.14 4.88
C GLU A 51 -8.57 20.51 5.28
N PHE A 52 -9.39 20.15 4.29
CA PHE A 52 -10.63 19.42 4.53
C PHE A 52 -10.37 18.03 5.15
N GLY A 53 -9.39 17.29 4.66
CA GLY A 53 -8.97 16.01 5.24
C GLY A 53 -8.50 16.16 6.70
N ASN A 54 -7.78 17.24 7.02
CA ASN A 54 -7.38 17.55 8.40
C ASN A 54 -8.58 17.83 9.32
N GLN A 55 -9.62 18.52 8.82
CA GLN A 55 -10.85 18.76 9.58
C GLN A 55 -11.61 17.46 9.87
N LEU A 56 -11.55 16.49 8.95
CA LEU A 56 -12.15 15.17 9.12
C LEU A 56 -11.27 14.20 9.92
N ASP A 57 -10.06 14.63 10.27
CA ASP A 57 -9.03 13.80 10.94
C ASP A 57 -8.79 12.46 10.23
N VAL A 58 -8.60 12.49 8.91
CA VAL A 58 -8.36 11.29 8.10
C VAL A 58 -7.12 10.52 8.56
N ASP A 59 -7.16 9.19 8.49
CA ASP A 59 -6.07 8.33 8.97
C ASP A 59 -4.87 8.32 8.03
N PHE A 60 -5.12 8.44 6.71
CA PHE A 60 -4.11 8.41 5.66
C PHE A 60 -4.37 9.47 4.60
N VAL A 61 -3.28 9.97 4.02
CA VAL A 61 -3.28 10.76 2.79
C VAL A 61 -2.42 10.06 1.75
N ALA A 62 -3.01 9.65 0.63
CA ALA A 62 -2.29 9.06 -0.49
C ALA A 62 -1.94 10.15 -1.52
N VAL A 63 -0.65 10.32 -1.79
CA VAL A 63 -0.11 11.37 -2.67
C VAL A 63 0.15 10.81 -4.04
N SER A 64 -0.56 11.31 -5.06
CA SER A 64 -0.36 10.93 -6.47
C SER A 64 0.78 11.69 -7.10
N PHE A 65 1.38 11.10 -8.14
CA PHE A 65 2.42 11.70 -8.98
C PHE A 65 3.65 12.18 -8.21
N VAL A 66 4.01 11.48 -7.14
CA VAL A 66 5.24 11.72 -6.37
C VAL A 66 6.45 11.55 -7.28
N ARG A 67 7.41 12.48 -7.23
CA ARG A 67 8.64 12.47 -8.04
C ARG A 67 9.89 12.22 -7.19
N ASP A 68 9.89 12.76 -5.97
CA ASP A 68 11.01 12.72 -5.04
C ASP A 68 10.54 12.88 -3.57
N ALA A 69 11.48 12.85 -2.65
CA ALA A 69 11.23 12.99 -1.22
C ALA A 69 10.64 14.35 -0.82
N ASP A 70 10.99 15.42 -1.52
CA ASP A 70 10.51 16.78 -1.21
C ASP A 70 9.00 16.88 -1.42
N ASP A 71 8.44 16.14 -2.38
CA ASP A 71 7.00 16.06 -2.59
C ASP A 71 6.28 15.52 -1.34
N ILE A 72 6.83 14.49 -0.71
CA ILE A 72 6.30 13.92 0.53
C ILE A 72 6.47 14.88 1.72
N LEU A 73 7.66 15.48 1.87
CA LEU A 73 7.93 16.43 2.94
C LEU A 73 7.01 17.67 2.86
N ASN A 74 6.67 18.11 1.65
CA ASN A 74 5.75 19.23 1.46
C ASN A 74 4.31 18.87 1.88
N VAL A 75 3.84 17.65 1.63
CA VAL A 75 2.55 17.17 2.13
C VAL A 75 2.58 17.06 3.65
N LYS A 76 3.64 16.49 4.23
CA LYS A 76 3.78 16.31 5.70
C LYS A 76 3.73 17.63 6.47
N LYS A 77 4.11 18.75 5.86
CA LYS A 77 3.99 20.09 6.48
C LYS A 77 2.54 20.59 6.59
N LEU A 78 1.62 20.03 5.81
CA LEU A 78 0.24 20.48 5.69
C LEU A 78 -0.78 19.59 6.40
N ILE A 79 -0.44 18.32 6.63
CA ILE A 79 -1.33 17.34 7.27
C ILE A 79 -1.18 17.36 8.80
N ASN A 80 -2.21 16.83 9.49
CA ASN A 80 -2.16 16.61 10.93
C ASN A 80 -1.00 15.65 11.31
N PRO A 81 -0.34 15.84 12.45
CA PRO A 81 0.88 15.09 12.83
C PRO A 81 0.72 13.57 12.88
N ASN A 82 -0.49 13.08 13.17
CA ASN A 82 -0.78 11.65 13.30
C ASN A 82 -1.40 11.05 12.02
N THR A 83 -1.51 11.82 10.94
CA THR A 83 -1.97 11.34 9.64
C THR A 83 -0.78 10.73 8.90
N MET A 84 -0.94 9.51 8.40
CA MET A 84 0.12 8.81 7.66
C MET A 84 0.10 9.17 6.18
N VAL A 85 1.28 9.27 5.56
CA VAL A 85 1.43 9.56 4.13
C VAL A 85 1.78 8.30 3.36
N ILE A 86 0.95 7.96 2.37
CA ILE A 86 1.19 6.89 1.41
C ILE A 86 1.67 7.50 0.08
N ALA A 87 2.91 7.24 -0.31
CA ALA A 87 3.44 7.67 -1.59
C ALA A 87 2.95 6.76 -2.71
N LYS A 88 2.27 7.29 -3.71
CA LYS A 88 1.88 6.52 -4.89
C LYS A 88 3.01 6.55 -5.92
N ILE A 89 3.57 5.37 -6.20
CA ILE A 89 4.65 5.21 -7.18
C ILE A 89 4.02 5.00 -8.55
N GLU A 90 3.94 6.09 -9.31
CA GLU A 90 3.23 6.21 -10.59
C GLU A 90 4.14 6.67 -11.73
N LEU A 91 5.29 7.24 -11.40
CA LEU A 91 6.17 7.91 -12.35
C LEU A 91 7.53 7.22 -12.47
N LYS A 92 8.13 7.31 -13.66
CA LYS A 92 9.52 6.89 -13.91
C LYS A 92 10.53 7.61 -13.00
N SER A 93 10.28 8.87 -12.63
CA SER A 93 11.09 9.64 -11.67
C SER A 93 10.99 9.07 -10.27
N ALA A 94 9.79 8.67 -9.83
CA ALA A 94 9.58 8.03 -8.53
C ALA A 94 10.38 6.72 -8.40
N VAL A 95 10.40 5.90 -9.44
CA VAL A 95 11.20 4.66 -9.46
C VAL A 95 12.70 4.97 -9.33
N LYS A 96 13.20 6.03 -9.95
CA LYS A 96 14.61 6.45 -9.81
C LYS A 96 14.96 6.96 -8.40
N ASN A 97 14.01 7.63 -7.74
CA ASN A 97 14.16 8.22 -6.42
C ASN A 97 13.53 7.36 -5.31
N LEU A 98 13.27 6.09 -5.60
CA LEU A 98 12.44 5.19 -4.80
C LEU A 98 12.85 5.18 -3.33
N LYS A 99 14.13 4.98 -3.04
CA LYS A 99 14.63 4.84 -1.67
C LYS A 99 14.38 6.10 -0.82
N SER A 100 14.63 7.29 -1.37
CA SER A 100 14.38 8.54 -0.65
C SER A 100 12.90 8.82 -0.43
N ILE A 101 12.04 8.46 -1.39
CA ILE A 101 10.59 8.56 -1.26
C ILE A 101 10.09 7.62 -0.14
N ILE A 102 10.54 6.36 -0.14
CA ILE A 102 10.15 5.38 0.88
C ILE A 102 10.60 5.84 2.28
N GLN A 103 11.80 6.37 2.41
CA GLN A 103 12.32 6.86 3.69
C GLN A 103 11.42 7.93 4.30
N GLU A 104 10.97 8.88 3.50
CA GLU A 104 10.15 10.00 3.95
C GLU A 104 8.65 9.69 4.03
N SER A 105 8.15 8.62 3.42
CA SER A 105 6.74 8.20 3.53
C SER A 105 6.49 7.23 4.68
N ASP A 106 5.23 7.04 5.06
CA ASP A 106 4.82 6.06 6.06
C ASP A 106 4.43 4.72 5.40
N GLY A 107 4.09 4.77 4.11
CA GLY A 107 3.87 3.64 3.25
C GLY A 107 3.95 4.00 1.78
N VAL A 108 3.89 3.00 0.93
CA VAL A 108 3.89 3.18 -0.52
C VAL A 108 2.77 2.39 -1.18
N MET A 109 2.29 2.91 -2.31
CA MET A 109 1.35 2.23 -3.18
C MET A 109 1.97 2.02 -4.54
N VAL A 110 2.00 0.77 -5.00
CA VAL A 110 2.39 0.42 -6.36
C VAL A 110 1.18 0.62 -7.27
N ALA A 111 1.12 1.74 -7.98
CA ALA A 111 0.04 2.08 -8.89
C ALA A 111 0.37 1.60 -10.32
N ARG A 112 0.13 0.29 -10.56
CA ARG A 112 0.59 -0.42 -11.76
C ARG A 112 0.01 0.14 -13.06
N GLY A 113 -1.24 0.57 -13.04
CA GLY A 113 -1.91 1.15 -14.20
C GLY A 113 -1.24 2.43 -14.69
N ASP A 114 -0.84 3.32 -13.78
CA ASP A 114 -0.16 4.58 -14.10
C ASP A 114 1.31 4.35 -14.47
N LEU A 115 2.00 3.47 -13.73
CA LEU A 115 3.36 3.03 -14.09
C LEU A 115 3.42 2.44 -15.50
N GLY A 116 2.43 1.63 -15.91
CA GLY A 116 2.33 1.05 -17.26
C GLY A 116 1.99 2.04 -18.36
N VAL A 117 1.74 3.32 -18.03
CA VAL A 117 1.71 4.42 -19.00
C VAL A 117 3.10 5.02 -19.18
N GLN A 118 3.92 5.00 -18.13
CA GLN A 118 5.24 5.64 -18.07
C GLN A 118 6.39 4.71 -18.48
N LEU A 119 6.19 3.39 -18.34
CA LEU A 119 7.23 2.38 -18.50
C LEU A 119 6.72 1.20 -19.34
N PRO A 120 7.61 0.44 -20.01
CA PRO A 120 7.25 -0.80 -20.70
C PRO A 120 6.54 -1.78 -19.77
N LEU A 121 5.45 -2.40 -20.23
CA LEU A 121 4.60 -3.27 -19.42
C LEU A 121 5.36 -4.46 -18.83
N GLU A 122 6.30 -5.04 -19.60
CA GLU A 122 7.13 -6.16 -19.17
C GLU A 122 8.06 -5.84 -17.99
N ARG A 123 8.27 -4.56 -17.69
CA ARG A 123 9.07 -4.11 -16.55
C ARG A 123 8.25 -3.96 -15.26
N ILE A 124 6.94 -3.80 -15.37
CA ILE A 124 6.09 -3.49 -14.22
C ILE A 124 6.19 -4.56 -13.11
N PRO A 125 6.14 -5.88 -13.40
CA PRO A 125 6.25 -6.90 -12.35
C PRO A 125 7.60 -6.86 -11.61
N ILE A 126 8.69 -6.54 -12.31
CA ILE A 126 10.02 -6.42 -11.70
C ILE A 126 10.10 -5.19 -10.79
N ILE A 127 9.58 -4.06 -11.26
CA ILE A 127 9.53 -2.81 -10.49
C ILE A 127 8.64 -2.99 -9.26
N GLN A 128 7.49 -3.67 -9.36
CA GLN A 128 6.66 -4.01 -8.22
C GLN A 128 7.46 -4.75 -7.14
N LYS A 129 8.19 -5.80 -7.53
CA LYS A 129 9.04 -6.57 -6.61
C LYS A 129 10.13 -5.70 -5.96
N GLU A 130 10.74 -4.79 -6.72
CA GLU A 130 11.73 -3.84 -6.22
C GLU A 130 11.11 -2.89 -5.19
N ILE A 131 9.94 -2.28 -5.49
CA ILE A 131 9.23 -1.38 -4.58
C ILE A 131 8.86 -2.10 -3.29
N LEU A 132 8.23 -3.27 -3.38
CA LEU A 132 7.82 -4.06 -2.22
C LEU A 132 9.02 -4.46 -1.37
N ASN A 133 10.12 -4.90 -2.02
CA ASN A 133 11.34 -5.28 -1.34
C ASN A 133 11.95 -4.12 -0.54
N GLU A 134 12.17 -2.97 -1.20
CA GLU A 134 12.78 -1.80 -0.55
C GLU A 134 11.89 -1.26 0.59
N SER A 135 10.57 -1.28 0.40
CA SER A 135 9.62 -0.82 1.41
C SER A 135 9.60 -1.73 2.64
N ASN A 136 9.56 -3.04 2.44
CA ASN A 136 9.59 -4.02 3.52
C ASN A 136 10.91 -3.96 4.30
N LEU A 137 12.05 -3.78 3.61
CA LEU A 137 13.36 -3.60 4.27
C LEU A 137 13.38 -2.36 5.18
N LEU A 138 12.65 -1.31 4.85
CA LEU A 138 12.54 -0.09 5.63
C LEU A 138 11.35 -0.10 6.62
N GLY A 139 10.64 -1.22 6.73
CA GLY A 139 9.51 -1.37 7.64
C GLY A 139 8.35 -0.44 7.32
N LYS A 140 8.03 -0.25 6.03
CA LYS A 140 6.97 0.63 5.53
C LYS A 140 5.78 -0.18 5.05
N ILE A 141 4.57 0.40 5.21
CA ILE A 141 3.31 -0.18 4.70
C ILE A 141 3.36 -0.26 3.17
N THR A 142 2.87 -1.35 2.61
CA THR A 142 2.83 -1.57 1.17
C THR A 142 1.42 -1.89 0.67
N ILE A 143 1.02 -1.23 -0.41
CA ILE A 143 -0.27 -1.46 -1.07
C ILE A 143 0.00 -1.76 -2.54
N THR A 144 -0.48 -2.91 -3.04
CA THR A 144 -0.48 -3.18 -4.48
C THR A 144 -1.84 -2.85 -5.06
N ALA A 145 -1.86 -1.95 -6.05
CA ALA A 145 -3.07 -1.32 -6.56
C ALA A 145 -3.18 -1.40 -8.07
N THR A 146 -4.41 -1.27 -8.55
CA THR A 146 -4.83 -1.20 -9.95
C THR A 146 -4.62 -2.49 -10.75
N GLU A 147 -5.50 -2.75 -11.69
CA GLU A 147 -5.47 -3.91 -12.58
C GLU A 147 -5.40 -5.25 -11.81
N MET A 148 -6.14 -5.36 -10.69
CA MET A 148 -6.20 -6.57 -9.85
C MET A 148 -7.22 -7.57 -10.39
N LEU A 149 -8.48 -7.17 -10.49
CA LEU A 149 -9.60 -7.98 -10.96
C LEU A 149 -10.37 -7.25 -12.07
N THR A 150 -9.66 -6.62 -13.00
CA THR A 150 -10.24 -5.75 -14.04
C THR A 150 -11.34 -6.44 -14.84
N SER A 151 -11.24 -7.75 -15.10
CA SER A 151 -12.28 -8.51 -15.79
C SER A 151 -13.61 -8.50 -15.02
N MET A 152 -13.57 -8.40 -13.69
CA MET A 152 -14.75 -8.40 -12.82
C MET A 152 -15.51 -7.07 -12.81
N ILE A 153 -15.04 -6.04 -13.51
CA ILE A 153 -15.87 -4.85 -13.80
C ILE A 153 -17.18 -5.28 -14.46
N SER A 154 -17.14 -6.28 -15.36
CA SER A 154 -18.32 -6.79 -16.06
C SER A 154 -18.54 -8.30 -15.94
N SER A 155 -17.53 -9.04 -15.45
CA SER A 155 -17.60 -10.50 -15.30
C SER A 155 -17.90 -10.90 -13.86
N TYR A 156 -18.57 -12.04 -13.69
CA TYR A 156 -18.83 -12.65 -12.36
C TYR A 156 -17.62 -13.40 -11.78
N ARG A 157 -16.57 -13.62 -12.59
CA ARG A 157 -15.39 -14.39 -12.17
C ARG A 157 -14.12 -13.74 -12.71
N PRO A 158 -13.03 -13.77 -11.92
CA PRO A 158 -11.73 -13.34 -12.40
C PRO A 158 -11.14 -14.32 -13.41
N THR A 159 -10.18 -13.85 -14.17
CA THR A 159 -9.32 -14.71 -15.00
C THR A 159 -8.27 -15.41 -14.14
N ARG A 160 -7.72 -16.52 -14.65
CA ARG A 160 -6.59 -17.20 -13.97
C ARG A 160 -5.35 -16.32 -13.88
N ALA A 161 -5.14 -15.45 -14.84
CA ALA A 161 -4.01 -14.51 -14.83
C ALA A 161 -4.13 -13.50 -13.68
N GLU A 162 -5.33 -12.95 -13.44
CA GLU A 162 -5.60 -12.03 -12.33
C GLU A 162 -5.43 -12.71 -10.97
N VAL A 163 -5.95 -13.94 -10.82
CA VAL A 163 -5.73 -14.73 -9.58
C VAL A 163 -4.24 -14.95 -9.33
N SER A 164 -3.48 -15.35 -10.37
CA SER A 164 -2.04 -15.56 -10.27
C SER A 164 -1.29 -14.26 -9.95
N ASP A 165 -1.73 -13.13 -10.49
CA ASP A 165 -1.10 -11.83 -10.25
C ASP A 165 -1.29 -11.36 -8.79
N ILE A 166 -2.51 -11.49 -8.26
CA ILE A 166 -2.81 -11.18 -6.85
C ILE A 166 -2.00 -12.09 -5.92
N THR A 167 -2.00 -13.41 -6.18
CA THR A 167 -1.21 -14.38 -5.43
C THR A 167 0.27 -13.96 -5.40
N ASN A 168 0.84 -13.59 -6.55
CA ASN A 168 2.24 -13.15 -6.61
C ASN A 168 2.46 -11.84 -5.83
N ALA A 169 1.55 -10.87 -5.88
CA ALA A 169 1.68 -9.63 -5.11
C ALA A 169 1.73 -9.90 -3.60
N ILE A 170 0.90 -10.83 -3.11
CA ILE A 170 0.89 -11.24 -1.70
C ILE A 170 2.20 -11.96 -1.34
N LEU A 171 2.64 -12.92 -2.15
CA LEU A 171 3.90 -13.64 -1.95
C LEU A 171 5.14 -12.74 -2.06
N ASP A 172 5.06 -11.64 -2.82
CA ASP A 172 6.10 -10.61 -2.90
C ASP A 172 6.19 -9.76 -1.63
N GLY A 173 5.19 -9.87 -0.73
CA GLY A 173 5.17 -9.23 0.58
C GLY A 173 4.38 -7.93 0.64
N THR A 174 3.36 -7.73 -0.19
CA THR A 174 2.43 -6.60 -0.01
C THR A 174 1.62 -6.76 1.29
N ASP A 175 1.34 -5.65 1.98
CA ASP A 175 0.50 -5.68 3.18
C ASP A 175 -0.98 -5.67 2.82
N SER A 176 -1.33 -4.95 1.77
CA SER A 176 -2.71 -4.82 1.30
C SER A 176 -2.79 -4.85 -0.21
N VAL A 177 -3.92 -5.31 -0.75
CA VAL A 177 -4.28 -5.26 -2.16
C VAL A 177 -5.52 -4.37 -2.34
N MET A 178 -5.57 -3.58 -3.41
CA MET A 178 -6.63 -2.59 -3.60
C MET A 178 -7.43 -2.84 -4.87
N LEU A 179 -8.75 -2.90 -4.73
CA LEU A 179 -9.71 -2.81 -5.84
C LEU A 179 -9.99 -1.34 -6.17
N SER A 180 -10.28 -1.05 -7.43
CA SER A 180 -10.54 0.31 -7.94
C SER A 180 -11.87 0.36 -8.69
N ALA A 181 -11.82 0.25 -10.02
CA ALA A 181 -13.00 0.27 -10.90
C ALA A 181 -13.95 -0.91 -10.63
N GLU A 182 -13.42 -2.04 -10.19
CA GLU A 182 -14.15 -3.27 -9.89
C GLU A 182 -15.24 -3.04 -8.84
N THR A 183 -14.98 -2.15 -7.88
CA THR A 183 -15.93 -1.81 -6.80
C THR A 183 -16.60 -0.45 -6.96
N SER A 184 -16.00 0.48 -7.71
CA SER A 184 -16.54 1.85 -7.84
C SER A 184 -17.53 2.01 -8.99
N ILE A 185 -17.32 1.30 -10.10
CA ILE A 185 -18.15 1.37 -11.31
C ILE A 185 -18.50 0.00 -11.89
N GLY A 186 -17.97 -1.09 -11.31
CA GLY A 186 -18.21 -2.45 -11.78
C GLY A 186 -19.64 -2.93 -11.51
N ASP A 187 -20.10 -3.89 -12.31
CA ASP A 187 -21.43 -4.49 -12.19
C ASP A 187 -21.54 -5.43 -10.98
N ASN A 188 -20.40 -5.93 -10.45
CA ASN A 188 -20.35 -6.98 -9.45
C ASN A 188 -19.42 -6.61 -8.25
N PRO A 189 -19.62 -5.48 -7.54
CA PRO A 189 -18.69 -5.00 -6.52
C PRO A 189 -18.50 -5.99 -5.34
N ILE A 190 -19.59 -6.60 -4.87
CA ILE A 190 -19.55 -7.57 -3.75
C ILE A 190 -18.77 -8.82 -4.15
N LEU A 191 -19.02 -9.36 -5.35
CA LEU A 191 -18.31 -10.54 -5.85
C LEU A 191 -16.82 -10.25 -6.06
N SER A 192 -16.46 -9.03 -6.46
CA SER A 192 -15.06 -8.62 -6.61
C SER A 192 -14.33 -8.63 -5.27
N VAL A 193 -14.97 -8.11 -4.20
CA VAL A 193 -14.41 -8.15 -2.84
C VAL A 193 -14.29 -9.59 -2.34
N GLN A 194 -15.33 -10.42 -2.53
CA GLN A 194 -15.30 -11.83 -2.15
C GLN A 194 -14.20 -12.60 -2.87
N ALA A 195 -14.05 -12.40 -4.19
CA ALA A 195 -12.99 -13.04 -4.96
C ALA A 195 -11.60 -12.64 -4.46
N MET A 196 -11.40 -11.35 -4.16
CA MET A 196 -10.14 -10.85 -3.60
C MET A 196 -9.87 -11.49 -2.22
N ALA A 197 -10.85 -11.51 -1.33
CA ALA A 197 -10.73 -12.11 0.00
C ALA A 197 -10.37 -13.59 -0.09
N ASN A 198 -11.09 -14.36 -0.91
CA ASN A 198 -10.82 -15.79 -1.09
C ASN A 198 -9.40 -16.07 -1.60
N ILE A 199 -8.87 -15.21 -2.50
CA ILE A 199 -7.49 -15.36 -2.99
C ILE A 199 -6.50 -15.06 -1.86
N CYS A 200 -6.72 -14.01 -1.07
CA CYS A 200 -5.87 -13.66 0.07
C CYS A 200 -5.86 -14.79 1.10
N GLU A 201 -7.02 -15.31 1.50
CA GLU A 201 -7.16 -16.40 2.46
C GLU A 201 -6.45 -17.67 1.98
N GLU A 202 -6.65 -18.09 0.73
CA GLU A 202 -5.98 -19.27 0.15
C GLU A 202 -4.46 -19.14 0.17
N VAL A 203 -3.94 -17.93 -0.13
CA VAL A 203 -2.49 -17.68 -0.08
C VAL A 203 -1.99 -17.72 1.36
N ASP A 204 -2.68 -17.09 2.30
CA ASP A 204 -2.29 -17.07 3.70
C ASP A 204 -2.32 -18.47 4.34
N GLU A 205 -3.30 -19.31 4.01
CA GLU A 205 -3.37 -20.70 4.47
C GLU A 205 -2.27 -21.59 3.88
N THR A 206 -1.97 -21.37 2.57
CA THR A 206 -1.02 -22.23 1.83
C THR A 206 0.43 -21.77 2.02
N SER A 207 0.67 -20.48 2.16
CA SER A 207 2.02 -19.89 2.24
C SER A 207 2.70 -20.13 3.59
N ASN A 208 2.04 -20.84 4.51
CA ASN A 208 2.64 -21.24 5.77
C ASN A 208 4.04 -21.81 5.52
N LYS A 209 5.07 -20.97 5.70
CA LYS A 209 6.47 -21.32 6.06
C LYS A 209 7.55 -21.21 5.00
N ASN A 210 7.29 -21.27 3.67
CA ASN A 210 8.40 -21.40 2.71
C ASN A 210 8.47 -20.37 1.57
N TYR A 211 7.40 -19.61 1.32
CA TYR A 211 7.31 -18.74 0.13
C TYR A 211 7.52 -17.24 0.43
N LEU A 212 7.19 -16.80 1.64
CA LEU A 212 7.43 -15.41 2.02
C LEU A 212 8.93 -15.25 2.31
N ASN A 213 9.59 -14.42 1.53
CA ASN A 213 11.00 -14.08 1.74
C ASN A 213 11.16 -13.36 3.09
N LYS A 214 11.57 -14.10 4.13
CA LYS A 214 11.92 -13.52 5.44
C LYS A 214 13.18 -12.69 5.26
N LYS A 215 13.01 -11.36 5.16
CA LYS A 215 14.13 -10.43 4.94
C LYS A 215 14.57 -9.80 6.25
N ASP A 216 15.86 -9.52 6.34
CA ASP A 216 16.38 -8.71 7.46
C ASP A 216 15.95 -7.26 7.25
N ILE A 217 15.05 -6.79 8.13
CA ILE A 217 14.50 -5.45 8.09
C ILE A 217 15.54 -4.47 8.66
N SER A 218 15.86 -3.44 7.89
CA SER A 218 16.79 -2.37 8.28
C SER A 218 16.00 -1.12 8.69
N VAL A 219 15.58 -1.04 9.95
CA VAL A 219 14.89 0.14 10.49
C VAL A 219 15.77 0.93 11.44
N SER A 220 15.50 2.20 11.60
CA SER A 220 16.26 3.12 12.43
C SER A 220 16.29 2.79 13.94
N ASN A 221 15.34 1.98 14.42
CA ASN A 221 15.31 1.52 15.81
C ASN A 221 15.68 0.04 15.89
N GLU A 222 16.98 -0.23 15.95
CA GLU A 222 17.53 -1.58 15.98
C GLU A 222 17.03 -2.43 17.15
N LEU A 223 16.85 -1.84 18.35
CA LEU A 223 16.39 -2.58 19.53
C LEU A 223 14.94 -3.06 19.37
N THR A 224 14.01 -2.18 19.00
CA THR A 224 12.60 -2.55 18.83
C THR A 224 12.42 -3.55 17.70
N ASN A 225 13.17 -3.38 16.61
CA ASN A 225 13.14 -4.32 15.48
C ASN A 225 13.70 -5.70 15.89
N SER A 226 14.82 -5.71 16.63
CA SER A 226 15.43 -6.95 17.14
C SER A 226 14.51 -7.70 18.10
N LEU A 227 13.80 -6.99 18.98
CA LEU A 227 12.79 -7.57 19.87
C LEU A 227 11.60 -8.12 19.11
N SER A 228 11.11 -7.41 18.08
CA SER A 228 10.02 -7.88 17.24
C SER A 228 10.42 -9.14 16.46
N LYS A 229 11.62 -9.16 15.89
CA LYS A 229 12.18 -10.34 15.21
C LYS A 229 12.28 -11.54 16.15
N ALA A 230 12.81 -11.33 17.37
CA ALA A 230 12.92 -12.38 18.39
C ALA A 230 11.53 -12.90 18.80
N ALA A 231 10.55 -12.01 19.01
CA ALA A 231 9.19 -12.40 19.36
C ALA A 231 8.53 -13.27 18.27
N VAL A 232 8.68 -12.89 17.00
CA VAL A 232 8.20 -13.68 15.85
C VAL A 232 8.91 -15.03 15.78
N GLN A 233 10.24 -15.05 15.96
CA GLN A 233 10.99 -16.31 15.95
C GLN A 233 10.53 -17.26 17.08
N VAL A 234 10.37 -16.74 18.31
CA VAL A 234 9.87 -17.53 19.44
C VAL A 234 8.45 -18.05 19.17
N ALA A 235 7.57 -17.19 18.60
CA ALA A 235 6.21 -17.60 18.26
C ALA A 235 6.20 -18.74 17.24
N ASN A 236 7.01 -18.65 16.19
CA ASN A 236 7.10 -19.69 15.16
C ASN A 236 7.69 -21.00 15.73
N ASP A 237 8.80 -20.93 16.48
CA ASP A 237 9.48 -22.10 17.04
C ASP A 237 8.62 -22.84 18.07
N SER A 238 7.80 -22.11 18.83
CA SER A 238 6.88 -22.67 19.83
C SER A 238 5.53 -23.06 19.25
N ASN A 239 5.26 -22.82 17.95
CA ASN A 239 3.95 -22.98 17.33
C ASN A 239 2.86 -22.21 18.08
N ALA A 240 3.15 -20.97 18.49
CA ALA A 240 2.21 -20.10 19.18
C ALA A 240 0.94 -19.90 18.35
N LYS A 241 -0.21 -19.83 19.01
CA LYS A 241 -1.50 -19.65 18.34
C LYS A 241 -1.79 -18.19 17.98
N ALA A 242 -1.13 -17.26 18.66
CA ALA A 242 -1.25 -15.83 18.44
C ALA A 242 -0.04 -15.09 19.00
N ILE A 243 0.25 -13.93 18.42
CA ILE A 243 1.11 -12.91 19.02
C ILE A 243 0.20 -11.81 19.53
N VAL A 244 0.40 -11.36 20.78
CA VAL A 244 -0.38 -10.28 21.37
C VAL A 244 0.52 -9.05 21.49
N ALA A 245 0.05 -7.91 20.99
CA ALA A 245 0.73 -6.63 21.10
C ALA A 245 -0.21 -5.55 21.65
N PHE A 246 0.31 -4.72 22.56
CA PHE A 246 -0.35 -3.52 23.03
C PHE A 246 0.39 -2.32 22.45
N THR A 247 -0.33 -1.34 21.93
CA THR A 247 0.29 -0.20 21.26
C THR A 247 -0.56 1.06 21.34
N GLU A 248 0.11 2.21 21.42
CA GLU A 248 -0.53 3.52 21.25
C GLU A 248 -0.29 4.09 19.84
N THR A 249 0.83 3.74 19.20
CA THR A 249 1.28 4.35 17.94
C THR A 249 1.25 3.40 16.74
N GLY A 250 0.92 2.12 16.92
CA GLY A 250 0.94 1.11 15.84
C GLY A 250 2.34 0.60 15.46
N ARG A 251 3.43 1.11 16.05
CA ARG A 251 4.78 0.76 15.61
C ARG A 251 5.17 -0.70 15.90
N THR A 252 4.85 -1.23 17.06
CA THR A 252 5.16 -2.63 17.40
C THR A 252 4.45 -3.62 16.46
N PRO A 253 3.12 -3.55 16.24
CA PRO A 253 2.46 -4.44 15.30
C PRO A 253 2.95 -4.27 13.85
N LEU A 254 3.34 -3.07 13.42
CA LEU A 254 3.96 -2.86 12.11
C LEU A 254 5.25 -3.67 11.96
N LEU A 255 6.14 -3.62 12.96
CA LEU A 255 7.39 -4.38 12.92
C LEU A 255 7.15 -5.89 13.03
N LEU A 256 6.20 -6.34 13.86
CA LEU A 256 5.82 -7.75 13.92
C LEU A 256 5.27 -8.23 12.58
N SER A 257 4.35 -7.47 11.96
CA SER A 257 3.76 -7.75 10.66
C SER A 257 4.84 -7.87 9.55
N ASN A 258 5.82 -6.96 9.56
CA ASN A 258 6.91 -6.99 8.57
C ASN A 258 7.79 -8.25 8.67
N HIS A 259 7.87 -8.90 9.83
CA HIS A 259 8.55 -10.18 10.00
C HIS A 259 7.71 -11.39 9.59
N ARG A 260 6.47 -11.18 9.14
CA ARG A 260 5.55 -12.21 8.61
C ARG A 260 5.50 -13.47 9.50
N PRO A 261 4.99 -13.36 10.75
CA PRO A 261 4.81 -14.52 11.63
C PRO A 261 3.83 -15.53 11.06
N ASP A 262 3.98 -16.80 11.46
CA ASP A 262 3.01 -17.85 11.11
C ASP A 262 1.70 -17.72 11.92
N ALA A 263 1.73 -17.01 13.05
CA ALA A 263 0.59 -16.76 13.92
C ALA A 263 -0.01 -15.37 13.68
N PRO A 264 -1.34 -15.20 13.79
CA PRO A 264 -1.98 -13.89 13.73
C PRO A 264 -1.51 -12.97 14.84
N ILE A 265 -1.49 -11.65 14.55
CA ILE A 265 -1.07 -10.61 15.50
C ILE A 265 -2.31 -9.90 16.03
N PHE A 266 -2.73 -10.21 17.26
CA PHE A 266 -3.81 -9.48 17.93
C PHE A 266 -3.25 -8.22 18.58
N THR A 267 -3.70 -7.06 18.12
CA THR A 267 -3.19 -5.76 18.55
C THR A 267 -4.24 -4.98 19.31
N PHE A 268 -3.95 -4.67 20.57
CA PHE A 268 -4.81 -3.91 21.46
C PHE A 268 -4.38 -2.45 21.51
N THR A 269 -5.30 -1.52 21.28
CA THR A 269 -5.04 -0.09 21.35
C THR A 269 -6.21 0.68 21.96
N THR A 270 -5.89 1.79 22.63
CA THR A 270 -6.86 2.73 23.18
C THR A 270 -7.13 3.91 22.23
N ILE A 271 -6.36 4.04 21.15
CA ILE A 271 -6.36 5.17 20.23
C ILE A 271 -7.15 4.84 18.97
N ASP A 272 -8.21 5.59 18.65
CA ASP A 272 -9.07 5.34 17.48
C ASP A 272 -8.29 5.42 16.17
N LYS A 273 -7.47 6.44 16.03
CA LYS A 273 -6.65 6.63 14.84
C LYS A 273 -5.69 5.47 14.60
N THR A 274 -5.00 5.01 15.64
CA THR A 274 -4.14 3.82 15.56
C THR A 274 -4.93 2.57 15.21
N TYR A 275 -6.11 2.38 15.82
CA TYR A 275 -7.00 1.27 15.49
C TYR A 275 -7.35 1.25 13.99
N ASN A 276 -7.69 2.40 13.41
CA ASN A 276 -7.99 2.51 11.99
C ASN A 276 -6.76 2.26 11.11
N GLN A 277 -5.60 2.82 11.50
CA GLN A 277 -4.35 2.67 10.74
C GLN A 277 -3.84 1.23 10.68
N LEU A 278 -4.07 0.44 11.73
CA LEU A 278 -3.68 -0.97 11.78
C LEU A 278 -4.36 -1.85 10.71
N ASN A 279 -5.49 -1.42 10.15
CA ASN A 279 -6.20 -2.17 9.09
C ASN A 279 -5.39 -2.36 7.80
N LEU A 280 -4.34 -1.58 7.56
CA LEU A 280 -3.50 -1.74 6.39
C LEU A 280 -2.35 -2.75 6.60
N LEU A 281 -2.13 -3.24 7.82
CA LEU A 281 -1.02 -4.13 8.14
C LEU A 281 -1.39 -5.59 7.87
N TRP A 282 -0.49 -6.31 7.24
CA TRP A 282 -0.67 -7.74 7.02
C TRP A 282 -0.70 -8.53 8.34
N GLY A 283 -1.64 -9.46 8.47
CA GLY A 283 -1.73 -10.40 9.59
C GLY A 283 -2.06 -9.77 10.94
N VAL A 284 -2.51 -8.51 10.98
CA VAL A 284 -2.88 -7.79 12.20
C VAL A 284 -4.39 -7.75 12.36
N GLU A 285 -4.86 -8.25 13.50
CA GLU A 285 -6.23 -8.09 13.97
C GLU A 285 -6.24 -7.06 15.11
N GLN A 286 -6.89 -5.94 14.87
CA GLN A 286 -6.93 -4.85 15.84
C GLN A 286 -8.15 -4.95 16.77
N VAL A 287 -7.90 -4.66 18.02
CA VAL A 287 -8.90 -4.67 19.09
C VAL A 287 -8.90 -3.33 19.80
N LYS A 288 -10.03 -2.64 19.77
CA LYS A 288 -10.21 -1.41 20.54
C LYS A 288 -10.52 -1.75 21.99
N ILE A 289 -9.76 -1.14 22.90
CA ILE A 289 -9.95 -1.34 24.34
C ILE A 289 -10.01 -0.01 25.08
N ASN A 290 -10.52 -0.04 26.31
CA ASN A 290 -10.37 1.07 27.26
C ASN A 290 -8.95 1.11 27.80
N ARG A 291 -8.55 2.25 28.36
CA ARG A 291 -7.23 2.40 29.00
C ARG A 291 -7.09 1.39 30.14
N LEU A 292 -5.96 0.71 30.14
CA LEU A 292 -5.56 -0.23 31.18
C LEU A 292 -4.48 0.43 32.04
N GLU A 293 -4.49 0.16 33.34
CA GLU A 293 -3.55 0.76 34.29
C GLU A 293 -2.43 -0.21 34.69
N THR A 294 -2.68 -1.51 34.55
CA THR A 294 -1.75 -2.54 35.01
C THR A 294 -1.46 -3.59 33.92
N THR A 295 -0.30 -4.22 34.04
CA THR A 295 0.09 -5.36 33.18
C THR A 295 -0.84 -6.56 33.38
N ASP A 296 -1.35 -6.76 34.62
CA ASP A 296 -2.28 -7.87 34.93
C ASP A 296 -3.61 -7.71 34.19
N GLU A 297 -4.09 -6.47 34.07
CA GLU A 297 -5.27 -6.17 33.24
C GLU A 297 -5.01 -6.47 31.76
N MET A 298 -3.80 -6.14 31.24
CA MET A 298 -3.39 -6.48 29.88
C MET A 298 -3.45 -7.99 29.64
N PHE A 299 -2.86 -8.80 30.54
CA PHE A 299 -2.93 -10.25 30.45
C PHE A 299 -4.37 -10.77 30.54
N SER A 300 -5.19 -10.22 31.43
CA SER A 300 -6.56 -10.62 31.62
C SER A 300 -7.40 -10.38 30.35
N ILE A 301 -7.29 -9.21 29.74
CA ILE A 301 -8.05 -8.87 28.53
C ILE A 301 -7.60 -9.71 27.32
N ALA A 302 -6.28 -9.91 27.15
CA ALA A 302 -5.75 -10.78 26.11
C ALA A 302 -6.26 -12.21 26.24
N ASN A 303 -6.21 -12.80 27.44
CA ASN A 303 -6.71 -14.13 27.71
C ASN A 303 -8.22 -14.27 27.47
N LYS A 304 -9.00 -13.21 27.71
CA LYS A 304 -10.44 -13.20 27.45
C LYS A 304 -10.75 -13.19 25.95
N TRP A 305 -9.96 -12.50 25.17
CA TRP A 305 -10.14 -12.38 23.73
C TRP A 305 -9.67 -13.62 22.94
N LEU A 306 -8.63 -14.30 23.43
CA LEU A 306 -8.05 -15.48 22.77
C LEU A 306 -8.77 -16.80 23.09
N LYS A 307 -9.78 -16.78 23.96
CA LYS A 307 -10.65 -17.94 24.28
C LYS A 307 -11.85 -18.00 23.36
#